data_cc0250bf442127eb65d1c06c72bbd255
#
_entry.id   cc0250bf442127eb65d1c06c72bbd255
#
_cell.length_a   1.000
_cell.length_b   1.000
_cell.length_c   1.000
_cell.angle_alpha   90.00
_cell.angle_beta   90.00
_cell.angle_gamma   90.00
#
_symmetry.space_group_name_H-M   'P 1'
#
loop_
_entity.id
_entity.type
_entity.pdbx_description
1 polymer ?
#
loop_
_entity_poly.entity_id
_entity_poly.type
_entity_poly.pdbx_seq_one_letter_code
_entity_poly.pdbx_strand_id
1 'polypeptide(L)'
;MVKLKDIATIQTGVYLKSAPSPDTCYLQVNDFDEEGNIRPTVRPTTSVSSKAARHLLTESDLLLAAKGGKNFCAIAPTQLGPCVASPSFLIIRIDNQTRILPEYLCGFLNLPSTRQLLTAQAQGSAIASLSKADLEEFEIPLPPLERQRACIALTRLHRRE
;
A
#
# COMPACT_ATOMS: atom_id res chain seq x y z
N MET A 1 -14.50 -4.00 -15.09
CA MET A 1 -13.83 -3.02 -14.21
C MET A 1 -14.68 -2.80 -12.97
N VAL A 2 -14.05 -2.73 -11.82
CA VAL A 2 -14.70 -2.40 -10.55
C VAL A 2 -13.98 -1.21 -9.92
N LYS A 3 -14.69 -0.44 -9.12
CA LYS A 3 -14.07 0.64 -8.35
C LYS A 3 -13.42 0.04 -7.11
N LEU A 4 -12.30 0.62 -6.70
CA LEU A 4 -11.55 0.09 -5.57
C LEU A 4 -12.39 0.06 -4.29
N LYS A 5 -13.26 1.04 -4.08
CA LYS A 5 -14.16 1.07 -2.92
C LYS A 5 -15.13 -0.12 -2.85
N ASP A 6 -15.40 -0.77 -4.00
CA ASP A 6 -16.33 -1.90 -4.05
C ASP A 6 -15.71 -3.20 -3.54
N ILE A 7 -14.38 -3.26 -3.43
CA ILE A 7 -13.64 -4.46 -3.04
C ILE A 7 -12.71 -4.25 -1.85
N ALA A 8 -12.55 -3.02 -1.39
CA ALA A 8 -11.60 -2.69 -0.33
C ALA A 8 -12.04 -1.47 0.45
N THR A 9 -11.54 -1.36 1.68
CA THR A 9 -11.62 -0.13 2.46
C THR A 9 -10.29 0.59 2.36
N ILE A 10 -10.33 1.92 2.35
CA ILE A 10 -9.14 2.76 2.24
C ILE A 10 -9.04 3.64 3.47
N GLN A 11 -7.87 3.64 4.09
CA GLN A 11 -7.58 4.43 5.29
C GLN A 11 -6.31 5.25 5.06
N THR A 12 -6.23 6.40 5.71
CA THR A 12 -4.99 7.17 5.77
C THR A 12 -4.13 6.65 6.91
N GLY A 13 -2.82 6.62 6.72
CA GLY A 13 -1.88 6.29 7.79
C GLY A 13 -1.96 7.31 8.93
N VAL A 14 -1.34 6.99 10.05
CA VAL A 14 -1.43 7.79 11.28
C VAL A 14 -0.04 8.25 11.72
N TYR A 15 0.03 9.46 12.29
CA TYR A 15 1.26 9.95 12.90
C TYR A 15 1.46 9.34 14.28
N LEU A 16 2.64 8.77 14.52
CA LEU A 16 3.04 8.26 15.82
C LEU A 16 4.43 8.77 16.16
N LYS A 17 4.63 9.09 17.45
CA LYS A 17 5.93 9.53 17.97
C LYS A 17 6.82 8.33 18.27
N SER A 18 8.14 8.56 18.28
CA SER A 18 9.11 7.59 18.77
C SER A 18 8.82 7.23 20.22
N ALA A 19 9.08 5.99 20.59
CA ALA A 19 8.86 5.49 21.94
C ALA A 19 10.20 5.04 22.58
N PRO A 20 10.32 5.13 23.93
CA PRO A 20 11.57 4.71 24.60
C PRO A 20 11.81 3.20 24.56
N SER A 21 10.74 2.41 24.52
CA SER A 21 10.85 0.93 24.38
C SER A 21 10.03 0.50 23.18
N PRO A 22 10.53 0.73 21.96
CA PRO A 22 9.74 0.50 20.75
C PRO A 22 9.58 -1.00 20.44
N ASP A 23 8.38 -1.37 20.01
CA ASP A 23 8.05 -2.72 19.57
C ASP A 23 7.38 -2.75 18.20
N THR A 24 7.13 -1.60 17.60
CA THR A 24 6.37 -1.46 16.36
C THR A 24 7.18 -0.66 15.34
N CYS A 25 7.22 -1.15 14.11
CA CYS A 25 7.84 -0.44 12.99
C CYS A 25 6.90 0.66 12.51
N TYR A 26 7.42 1.89 12.41
CA TYR A 26 6.69 3.02 11.84
C TYR A 26 7.17 3.23 10.40
N LEU A 27 6.32 2.88 9.44
CA LEU A 27 6.70 2.84 8.04
C LEU A 27 6.50 4.18 7.36
N GLN A 28 7.55 4.68 6.73
CA GLN A 28 7.55 5.91 5.96
C GLN A 28 7.94 5.60 4.52
N VAL A 29 7.66 6.52 3.60
CA VAL A 29 7.93 6.31 2.17
C VAL A 29 9.41 5.98 1.93
N ASN A 30 10.33 6.63 2.65
CA ASN A 30 11.76 6.40 2.49
C ASN A 30 12.23 5.02 3.01
N ASP A 31 11.38 4.30 3.72
CA ASP A 31 11.69 2.93 4.16
C ASP A 31 11.54 1.91 3.04
N PHE A 32 11.05 2.33 1.88
CA PHE A 32 10.87 1.49 0.70
C PHE A 32 11.68 2.05 -0.46
N ASP A 33 12.07 1.16 -1.38
CA ASP A 33 12.65 1.60 -2.64
C ASP A 33 11.55 2.01 -3.63
N GLU A 34 11.92 2.43 -4.82
CA GLU A 34 10.96 2.91 -5.83
C GLU A 34 10.03 1.83 -6.36
N GLU A 35 10.37 0.56 -6.15
CA GLU A 35 9.56 -0.58 -6.56
C GLU A 35 8.64 -1.09 -5.45
N GLY A 36 8.70 -0.48 -4.28
CA GLY A 36 7.88 -0.85 -3.14
C GLY A 36 8.47 -1.96 -2.27
N ASN A 37 9.77 -2.22 -2.39
CA ASN A 37 10.45 -3.19 -1.54
C ASN A 37 10.93 -2.53 -0.26
N ILE A 38 10.68 -3.18 0.89
CA ILE A 38 11.11 -2.66 2.19
C ILE A 38 12.65 -2.71 2.31
N ARG A 39 13.23 -1.65 2.85
CA ARG A 39 14.67 -1.60 3.08
C ARG A 39 15.05 -2.41 4.31
N PRO A 40 16.21 -3.10 4.31
CA PRO A 40 16.61 -3.95 5.44
C PRO A 40 16.97 -3.16 6.70
N THR A 41 17.11 -1.84 6.60
CA THR A 41 17.47 -0.96 7.72
C THR A 41 16.30 -0.62 8.64
N VAL A 42 15.08 -1.00 8.29
CA VAL A 42 13.88 -0.67 9.08
C VAL A 42 13.91 -1.41 10.41
N ARG A 43 13.65 -0.66 11.48
CA ARG A 43 13.66 -1.17 12.86
C ARG A 43 12.45 -0.60 13.61
N PRO A 44 11.99 -1.26 14.68
CA PRO A 44 10.95 -0.68 15.54
C PRO A 44 11.39 0.68 16.10
N THR A 45 10.50 1.66 16.04
CA THR A 45 10.76 3.01 16.55
C THR A 45 9.63 3.55 17.40
N THR A 46 8.48 2.88 17.42
CA THR A 46 7.30 3.36 18.13
C THR A 46 6.64 2.24 18.91
N SER A 47 5.66 2.61 19.72
CA SER A 47 4.77 1.66 20.40
C SER A 47 3.34 2.10 20.16
N VAL A 48 2.43 1.13 20.08
CA VAL A 48 1.03 1.39 19.79
C VAL A 48 0.20 1.17 21.05
N SER A 49 -0.51 2.23 21.48
CA SER A 49 -1.46 2.13 22.59
C SER A 49 -2.70 1.34 22.15
N SER A 50 -3.50 0.91 23.13
CA SER A 50 -4.75 0.21 22.84
C SER A 50 -5.69 1.05 21.97
N LYS A 51 -5.65 2.39 22.09
CA LYS A 51 -6.47 3.29 21.26
C LYS A 51 -6.01 3.31 19.80
N ALA A 52 -4.72 3.13 19.55
CA ALA A 52 -4.16 3.15 18.20
C ALA A 52 -4.03 1.76 17.59
N ALA A 53 -4.44 0.70 18.28
CA ALA A 53 -4.31 -0.68 17.80
C ALA A 53 -5.04 -0.92 16.47
N ARG A 54 -6.09 -0.15 16.18
CA ARG A 54 -6.82 -0.24 14.90
C ARG A 54 -5.97 0.16 13.69
N HIS A 55 -4.86 0.87 13.92
CA HIS A 55 -3.95 1.30 12.86
C HIS A 55 -2.86 0.27 12.56
N LEU A 56 -2.78 -0.81 13.33
CA LEU A 56 -1.85 -1.89 13.04
C LEU A 56 -2.19 -2.53 11.69
N LEU A 57 -1.17 -2.72 10.87
CA LEU A 57 -1.32 -3.31 9.55
C LEU A 57 -1.57 -4.81 9.66
N THR A 58 -2.40 -5.33 8.78
CA THR A 58 -2.61 -6.77 8.64
C THR A 58 -1.80 -7.32 7.47
N GLU A 59 -1.65 -8.65 7.43
CA GLU A 59 -0.78 -9.34 6.47
C GLU A 59 -1.07 -8.99 5.00
N SER A 60 -2.32 -8.75 4.66
CA SER A 60 -2.73 -8.51 3.28
C SER A 60 -2.98 -7.04 2.96
N ASP A 61 -2.68 -6.13 3.87
CA ASP A 61 -2.84 -4.70 3.61
C ASP A 61 -1.85 -4.25 2.54
N LEU A 62 -2.32 -3.34 1.67
CA LEU A 62 -1.47 -2.70 0.68
C LEU A 62 -1.22 -1.26 1.10
N LEU A 63 0.01 -0.81 0.90
CA LEU A 63 0.42 0.55 1.20
C LEU A 63 0.68 1.28 -0.12
N LEU A 64 -0.10 2.32 -0.40
CA LEU A 64 0.11 3.16 -1.58
C LEU A 64 0.72 4.47 -1.15
N ALA A 65 1.91 4.79 -1.68
CA ALA A 65 2.57 6.06 -1.42
C ALA A 65 1.76 7.17 -2.09
N ALA A 66 1.06 7.96 -1.29
CA ALA A 66 0.11 8.95 -1.77
C ALA A 66 0.70 10.35 -1.90
N LYS A 67 1.87 10.58 -1.29
CA LYS A 67 2.53 11.90 -1.26
C LYS A 67 3.93 11.80 -1.85
N GLY A 68 4.43 12.91 -2.37
CA GLY A 68 5.78 13.00 -2.90
C GLY A 68 5.95 12.52 -4.33
N GLY A 69 4.88 12.19 -5.03
CA GLY A 69 4.89 11.86 -6.47
C GLY A 69 5.42 10.47 -6.82
N LYS A 70 5.74 9.63 -5.84
CA LYS A 70 6.28 8.29 -6.10
C LYS A 70 5.20 7.26 -6.41
N ASN A 71 4.07 7.30 -5.75
CA ASN A 71 2.87 6.46 -5.97
C ASN A 71 3.13 4.96 -6.16
N PHE A 72 4.18 4.41 -5.52
CA PHE A 72 4.39 2.96 -5.53
C PHE A 72 3.40 2.29 -4.58
N CYS A 73 3.13 1.01 -4.83
CA CYS A 73 2.34 0.17 -3.96
C CYS A 73 3.23 -0.93 -3.36
N ALA A 74 3.05 -1.20 -2.08
CA ALA A 74 3.78 -2.26 -1.38
C ALA A 74 2.80 -3.10 -0.55
N ILE A 75 3.11 -4.38 -0.37
CA ILE A 75 2.37 -5.23 0.57
C ILE A 75 2.95 -4.99 1.96
N ALA A 76 2.10 -4.88 2.97
CA ALA A 76 2.53 -4.62 4.35
C ALA A 76 3.58 -5.65 4.79
N PRO A 77 4.77 -5.21 5.26
CA PRO A 77 5.86 -6.12 5.62
C PRO A 77 5.68 -6.69 7.02
N THR A 78 4.59 -7.43 7.26
CA THR A 78 4.22 -7.93 8.59
C THR A 78 5.20 -8.99 9.11
N GLN A 79 6.08 -9.52 8.25
CA GLN A 79 7.18 -10.40 8.68
C GLN A 79 8.17 -9.69 9.61
N LEU A 80 8.18 -8.35 9.62
CA LEU A 80 9.01 -7.57 10.53
C LEU A 80 8.41 -7.44 11.94
N GLY A 81 7.19 -7.95 12.14
CA GLY A 81 6.43 -7.78 13.36
C GLY A 81 5.37 -6.70 13.22
N PRO A 82 4.85 -6.14 14.32
CA PRO A 82 3.82 -5.10 14.24
C PRO A 82 4.30 -3.88 13.46
N CYS A 83 3.46 -3.37 12.57
CA CYS A 83 3.76 -2.21 11.73
C CYS A 83 2.58 -1.25 11.68
N VAL A 84 2.89 0.04 11.59
CA VAL A 84 1.91 1.11 11.35
C VAL A 84 2.47 2.01 10.24
N ALA A 85 1.62 2.47 9.34
CA ALA A 85 2.02 3.34 8.25
C ALA A 85 1.81 4.81 8.60
N SER A 86 2.71 5.67 8.12
CA SER A 86 2.64 7.13 8.28
C SER A 86 1.53 7.72 7.40
N PRO A 87 1.13 9.00 7.64
CA PRO A 87 0.11 9.67 6.82
C PRO A 87 0.49 9.86 5.34
N SER A 88 1.73 9.57 4.95
CA SER A 88 2.13 9.60 3.54
C SER A 88 1.60 8.41 2.75
N PHE A 89 1.04 7.42 3.42
CA PHE A 89 0.45 6.24 2.80
C PHE A 89 -1.07 6.26 2.87
N LEU A 90 -1.69 5.73 1.83
CA LEU A 90 -3.07 5.25 1.88
C LEU A 90 -3.00 3.73 2.04
N ILE A 91 -3.77 3.20 2.99
CA ILE A 91 -3.80 1.76 3.29
C ILE A 91 -5.03 1.17 2.62
N ILE A 92 -4.80 0.17 1.76
CA ILE A 92 -5.87 -0.52 1.05
C ILE A 92 -6.05 -1.88 1.73
N ARG A 93 -7.20 -2.08 2.35
CA ARG A 93 -7.55 -3.34 3.00
C ARG A 93 -8.64 -4.04 2.20
N ILE A 94 -8.29 -5.15 1.58
CA ILE A 94 -9.20 -5.90 0.73
C ILE A 94 -10.27 -6.57 1.58
N ASP A 95 -11.55 -6.30 1.25
CA ASP A 95 -12.69 -6.84 2.00
C ASP A 95 -12.94 -8.31 1.70
N ASN A 96 -12.69 -8.73 0.46
CA ASN A 96 -12.93 -10.11 0.02
C ASN A 96 -11.80 -10.60 -0.85
N GLN A 97 -10.84 -11.31 -0.23
CA GLN A 97 -9.66 -11.81 -0.93
C GLN A 97 -9.96 -12.96 -1.89
N THR A 98 -11.17 -13.55 -1.84
CA THR A 98 -11.54 -14.59 -2.81
C THR A 98 -11.78 -14.03 -4.19
N ARG A 99 -12.06 -12.73 -4.34
CA ARG A 99 -12.30 -12.05 -5.62
C ARG A 99 -11.04 -11.43 -6.20
N ILE A 100 -10.15 -10.91 -5.34
CA ILE A 100 -8.92 -10.27 -5.77
C ILE A 100 -7.78 -10.64 -4.84
N LEU A 101 -6.65 -11.00 -5.42
CA LEU A 101 -5.45 -11.35 -4.66
C LEU A 101 -4.63 -10.09 -4.39
N PRO A 102 -4.11 -9.92 -3.16
CA PRO A 102 -3.31 -8.74 -2.82
C PRO A 102 -2.12 -8.53 -3.75
N GLU A 103 -1.39 -9.60 -4.09
CA GLU A 103 -0.25 -9.50 -5.00
C GLU A 103 -0.66 -9.03 -6.40
N TYR A 104 -1.84 -9.46 -6.88
CA TYR A 104 -2.34 -9.02 -8.17
C TYR A 104 -2.65 -7.52 -8.14
N LEU A 105 -3.37 -7.06 -7.12
CA LEU A 105 -3.71 -5.65 -7.00
C LEU A 105 -2.46 -4.79 -6.86
N CYS A 106 -1.52 -5.22 -6.03
CA CYS A 106 -0.25 -4.54 -5.85
C CYS A 106 0.50 -4.43 -7.19
N GLY A 107 0.58 -5.54 -7.93
CA GLY A 107 1.24 -5.55 -9.24
C GLY A 107 0.55 -4.64 -10.24
N PHE A 108 -0.77 -4.62 -10.26
CA PHE A 108 -1.53 -3.74 -11.15
C PHE A 108 -1.27 -2.26 -10.81
N LEU A 109 -1.31 -1.90 -9.53
CA LEU A 109 -1.07 -0.53 -9.11
C LEU A 109 0.36 -0.07 -9.37
N ASN A 110 1.30 -1.01 -9.48
CA ASN A 110 2.70 -0.70 -9.80
C ASN A 110 3.01 -0.67 -11.30
N LEU A 111 2.05 -1.00 -12.16
CA LEU A 111 2.27 -0.89 -13.59
C LEU A 111 2.59 0.56 -13.98
N PRO A 112 3.57 0.79 -14.87
CA PRO A 112 3.91 2.16 -15.28
C PRO A 112 2.71 2.98 -15.74
N SER A 113 1.80 2.38 -16.53
CA SER A 113 0.59 3.06 -17.00
C SER A 113 -0.34 3.44 -15.85
N THR A 114 -0.50 2.55 -14.87
CA THR A 114 -1.34 2.83 -13.70
C THR A 114 -0.71 3.94 -12.84
N ARG A 115 0.59 3.87 -12.61
CA ARG A 115 1.30 4.89 -11.84
C ARG A 115 1.20 6.27 -12.49
N GLN A 116 1.25 6.33 -13.81
CA GLN A 116 1.07 7.58 -14.54
C GLN A 116 -0.32 8.17 -14.31
N LEU A 117 -1.37 7.35 -14.33
CA LEU A 117 -2.72 7.80 -14.06
C LEU A 117 -2.88 8.32 -12.63
N LEU A 118 -2.32 7.59 -11.67
CA LEU A 118 -2.36 8.01 -10.25
C LEU A 118 -1.59 9.32 -10.05
N THR A 119 -0.43 9.46 -10.66
CA THR A 119 0.37 10.69 -10.58
C THR A 119 -0.38 11.87 -11.20
N ALA A 120 -1.06 11.65 -12.32
CA ALA A 120 -1.84 12.70 -12.97
C ALA A 120 -2.98 13.20 -12.07
N GLN A 121 -3.66 12.29 -11.36
CA GLN A 121 -4.69 12.67 -10.39
C GLN A 121 -4.12 13.48 -9.22
N ALA A 122 -2.95 13.07 -8.72
CA ALA A 122 -2.29 13.75 -7.61
C ALA A 122 -1.86 15.18 -7.99
N GLN A 123 -1.42 15.39 -9.24
CA GLN A 123 -0.98 16.70 -9.72
C GLN A 123 -2.10 17.73 -9.84
N GLY A 124 -3.36 17.29 -9.79
CA GLY A 124 -4.50 18.21 -9.80
C GLY A 124 -4.66 18.98 -8.50
N SER A 125 -3.88 18.66 -7.45
CA SER A 125 -3.94 19.37 -6.17
C SER A 125 -2.71 20.27 -6.00
N ALA A 126 -2.83 21.26 -5.11
CA ALA A 126 -1.74 22.20 -4.80
C ALA A 126 -0.53 21.51 -4.17
N ILE A 127 -0.77 20.39 -3.50
CA ILE A 127 0.26 19.53 -2.93
C ILE A 127 0.17 18.20 -3.69
N ALA A 128 1.20 17.79 -4.40
CA ALA A 128 1.19 16.54 -5.18
C ALA A 128 0.87 15.34 -4.27
N SER A 129 -0.41 15.10 -4.06
CA SER A 129 -0.94 14.11 -3.13
C SER A 129 -2.20 13.48 -3.69
N LEU A 130 -2.21 12.15 -3.72
CA LEU A 130 -3.39 11.39 -4.11
C LEU A 130 -4.35 11.32 -2.91
N SER A 131 -5.61 11.68 -3.12
CA SER A 131 -6.61 11.66 -2.06
C SER A 131 -7.24 10.28 -1.90
N LYS A 132 -7.75 10.01 -0.70
CA LYS A 132 -8.54 8.80 -0.42
C LYS A 132 -9.73 8.70 -1.38
N ALA A 133 -10.45 9.80 -1.60
CA ALA A 133 -11.62 9.82 -2.46
C ALA A 133 -11.28 9.45 -3.90
N ASP A 134 -10.17 9.97 -4.43
CA ASP A 134 -9.73 9.64 -5.79
C ASP A 134 -9.39 8.16 -5.92
N LEU A 135 -8.71 7.61 -4.92
CA LEU A 135 -8.35 6.20 -4.93
C LEU A 135 -9.58 5.30 -4.81
N GLU A 136 -10.57 5.69 -4.01
CA GLU A 136 -11.81 4.94 -3.87
C GLU A 136 -12.57 4.80 -5.19
N GLU A 137 -12.53 5.81 -6.03
CA GLU A 137 -13.20 5.83 -7.34
C GLU A 137 -12.34 5.22 -8.46
N PHE A 138 -11.10 4.89 -8.18
CA PHE A 138 -10.18 4.34 -9.18
C PHE A 138 -10.66 2.98 -9.65
N GLU A 139 -10.74 2.79 -10.97
CA GLU A 139 -11.23 1.56 -11.57
C GLU A 139 -10.09 0.58 -11.81
N ILE A 140 -10.32 -0.67 -11.44
CA ILE A 140 -9.34 -1.75 -11.62
C ILE A 140 -10.00 -2.93 -12.34
N PRO A 141 -9.24 -3.66 -13.18
CA PRO A 141 -9.75 -4.89 -13.78
C PRO A 141 -9.84 -5.99 -12.74
N LEU A 142 -10.91 -6.79 -12.84
CA LEU A 142 -11.13 -7.90 -11.91
C LEU A 142 -11.29 -9.19 -12.72
N PRO A 143 -10.18 -9.74 -13.26
CA PRO A 143 -10.24 -11.00 -14.00
C PRO A 143 -10.45 -12.18 -13.06
N PRO A 144 -10.78 -13.37 -13.61
CA PRO A 144 -10.86 -14.59 -12.81
C PRO A 144 -9.56 -14.85 -12.04
N LEU A 145 -9.65 -15.53 -10.91
CA LEU A 145 -8.48 -15.80 -10.05
C LEU A 145 -7.34 -16.50 -10.79
N GLU A 146 -7.63 -17.37 -11.71
CA GLU A 146 -6.60 -18.05 -12.52
C GLU A 146 -5.74 -17.07 -13.30
N ARG A 147 -6.38 -16.05 -13.90
CA ARG A 147 -5.66 -14.99 -14.62
C ARG A 147 -4.86 -14.13 -13.67
N GLN A 148 -5.41 -13.84 -12.50
CA GLN A 148 -4.68 -13.09 -11.49
C GLN A 148 -3.40 -13.82 -11.09
N ARG A 149 -3.49 -15.14 -10.86
CA ARG A 149 -2.32 -15.96 -10.52
C ARG A 149 -1.29 -15.98 -11.64
N ALA A 150 -1.75 -16.03 -12.90
CA ALA A 150 -0.84 -15.96 -14.04
C ALA A 150 -0.10 -14.61 -14.11
N CYS A 151 -0.82 -13.52 -13.87
CA CYS A 151 -0.20 -12.19 -13.81
C CYS A 151 0.84 -12.09 -12.69
N ILE A 152 0.53 -12.64 -11.51
CA ILE A 152 1.45 -12.66 -10.37
C ILE A 152 2.72 -13.44 -10.75
N ALA A 153 2.57 -14.60 -11.38
CA ALA A 153 3.70 -15.44 -11.79
C ALA A 153 4.61 -14.71 -12.78
N LEU A 154 4.02 -14.02 -13.77
CA LEU A 154 4.78 -13.24 -14.75
C LEU A 154 5.53 -12.09 -14.08
N THR A 155 4.91 -11.40 -13.16
CA THR A 155 5.54 -10.30 -12.42
C THR A 155 6.73 -10.80 -11.61
N ARG A 156 6.59 -11.94 -10.94
CA ARG A 156 7.69 -12.54 -10.17
C ARG A 156 8.87 -12.91 -11.04
N LEU A 157 8.63 -13.47 -12.23
CA LEU A 157 9.69 -13.79 -13.19
C LEU A 157 10.41 -12.54 -13.65
N HIS A 158 9.68 -11.48 -13.93
CA HIS A 158 10.25 -10.21 -14.38
C HIS A 158 11.14 -9.56 -13.31
N ARG A 159 10.79 -9.71 -12.04
CA ARG A 159 11.58 -9.17 -10.94
C ARG A 159 12.90 -9.93 -10.70
N ARG A 160 12.98 -11.17 -11.15
CA ARG A 160 14.21 -11.99 -11.01
C ARG A 160 15.26 -11.69 -12.08
N GLU A 161 14.86 -10.99 -13.13
CA GLU A 161 15.76 -10.52 -14.18
C GLU A 161 16.28 -9.11 -13.83
#